data_709096cc861614f507d860b16d0f41e4
#
_entry.id   709096cc861614f507d860b16d0f41e4
#
_cell.length_a   1.000
_cell.length_b   1.000
_cell.length_c   1.000
_cell.angle_alpha   90.00
_cell.angle_beta   90.00
_cell.angle_gamma   90.00
#
_symmetry.space_group_name_H-M   'P 1'
#
loop_
_entity.id
_entity.type
_entity.pdbx_description
1 polymer ?
#
loop_
_entity_poly.entity_id
_entity_poly.type
_entity_poly.pdbx_seq_one_letter_code
_entity_poly.pdbx_strand_id
1 'polypeptide(L)'
;KVTAEASDKISYTVTMKNVGLLPGKIAPEEDLADVLEYAQLVDGAGATFDKKDKTLTWPEMEIAPGKEESRTFVVTVASTIPSTARGVSNRSSYDCIMSNTFGNAVTIDVDCQGPKIVEQTVAELPHTGAGANMIFAGITLAVVVYFYARSRQLGTEVRLIRRDLNAGAL
;
A
#
# COMPACT_ATOMS: atom_id res chain seq x y z
N LYS A 1 -6.25 6.56 -26.42
CA LYS A 1 -5.34 6.86 -25.31
C LYS A 1 -4.88 8.31 -25.50
N VAL A 2 -5.11 9.16 -24.53
CA VAL A 2 -4.72 10.57 -24.56
C VAL A 2 -3.46 10.69 -23.72
N THR A 3 -2.42 11.30 -24.26
CA THR A 3 -1.18 11.59 -23.52
C THR A 3 -1.11 13.10 -23.29
N ALA A 4 -0.81 13.50 -22.07
CA ALA A 4 -0.63 14.88 -21.67
C ALA A 4 0.85 15.24 -21.58
N GLU A 5 1.22 16.37 -22.15
CA GLU A 5 2.56 16.92 -22.11
C GLU A 5 2.64 18.10 -21.13
N ALA A 6 3.87 18.51 -20.81
CA ALA A 6 4.09 19.66 -19.94
C ALA A 6 3.39 20.92 -20.44
N SER A 7 2.70 21.62 -19.56
CA SER A 7 1.93 22.84 -19.82
C SER A 7 0.64 22.64 -20.62
N ASP A 8 0.23 21.44 -20.92
CA ASP A 8 -1.06 21.17 -21.55
C ASP A 8 -2.21 21.63 -20.65
N LYS A 9 -3.27 22.14 -21.29
CA LYS A 9 -4.55 22.44 -20.63
C LYS A 9 -5.54 21.32 -20.89
N ILE A 10 -6.07 20.75 -19.81
CA ILE A 10 -7.02 19.66 -19.86
C ILE A 10 -8.33 20.12 -19.24
N SER A 11 -9.43 19.91 -19.98
CA SER A 11 -10.78 20.21 -19.52
C SER A 11 -11.49 18.91 -19.18
N TYR A 12 -11.92 18.78 -17.94
CA TYR A 12 -12.76 17.68 -17.47
C TYR A 12 -14.20 18.13 -17.40
N THR A 13 -15.11 17.36 -17.98
CA THR A 13 -16.54 17.62 -17.91
C THR A 13 -17.24 16.54 -17.10
N VAL A 14 -17.83 16.95 -16.00
CA VAL A 14 -18.64 16.12 -15.11
C VAL A 14 -20.11 16.31 -15.51
N THR A 15 -20.79 15.24 -15.87
CA THR A 15 -22.21 15.26 -16.28
C THR A 15 -23.05 14.44 -15.32
N MET A 16 -24.08 15.06 -14.78
CA MET A 16 -25.05 14.47 -13.86
C MET A 16 -26.42 14.42 -14.53
N LYS A 17 -27.06 13.26 -14.54
CA LYS A 17 -28.38 13.06 -15.15
C LYS A 17 -29.36 12.56 -14.11
N ASN A 18 -30.51 13.21 -13.99
CA ASN A 18 -31.61 12.73 -13.18
C ASN A 18 -32.42 11.70 -13.97
N VAL A 19 -32.28 10.42 -13.63
CA VAL A 19 -33.04 9.31 -14.22
C VAL A 19 -34.31 8.97 -13.42
N GLY A 20 -34.57 9.70 -12.33
CA GLY A 20 -35.76 9.54 -11.49
C GLY A 20 -37.00 10.25 -12.09
N LEU A 21 -38.12 10.11 -11.37
CA LEU A 21 -39.40 10.71 -11.74
C LEU A 21 -39.71 12.03 -11.01
N LEU A 22 -38.84 12.40 -10.05
CA LEU A 22 -38.97 13.64 -9.27
C LEU A 22 -37.73 14.48 -9.41
N PRO A 23 -37.81 15.83 -9.22
CA PRO A 23 -36.61 16.67 -9.14
C PRO A 23 -35.67 16.17 -8.06
N GLY A 24 -34.38 16.09 -8.35
CA GLY A 24 -33.35 15.66 -7.43
C GLY A 24 -32.37 16.79 -7.15
N LYS A 25 -31.96 16.94 -5.89
CA LYS A 25 -30.93 17.87 -5.46
C LYS A 25 -29.59 17.15 -5.30
N ILE A 26 -28.53 17.77 -5.79
CA ILE A 26 -27.17 17.27 -5.69
C ILE A 26 -26.18 18.41 -5.49
N ALA A 27 -25.22 18.23 -4.60
CA ALA A 27 -23.99 19.03 -4.51
C ALA A 27 -22.86 18.14 -5.01
N PRO A 28 -22.40 18.31 -6.27
CA PRO A 28 -21.35 17.46 -6.82
C PRO A 28 -20.02 17.71 -6.12
N GLU A 29 -19.29 16.64 -5.90
CA GLU A 29 -17.95 16.67 -5.31
C GLU A 29 -17.01 15.84 -6.16
N GLU A 30 -15.79 16.32 -6.37
CA GLU A 30 -14.79 15.73 -7.23
C GLU A 30 -13.43 15.66 -6.53
N ASP A 31 -12.87 14.48 -6.42
CA ASP A 31 -11.52 14.26 -5.88
C ASP A 31 -10.48 14.43 -6.98
N LEU A 32 -9.61 15.41 -6.82
CA LEU A 32 -8.52 15.72 -7.74
C LEU A 32 -7.16 15.26 -7.23
N ALA A 33 -7.08 14.43 -6.20
CA ALA A 33 -5.82 14.08 -5.56
C ALA A 33 -4.79 13.52 -6.55
N ASP A 34 -5.23 12.64 -7.45
CA ASP A 34 -4.39 11.99 -8.46
C ASP A 34 -4.05 12.95 -9.61
N VAL A 35 -5.03 13.69 -10.10
CA VAL A 35 -4.83 14.70 -11.16
C VAL A 35 -3.84 15.76 -10.73
N LEU A 36 -3.91 16.22 -9.47
CA LEU A 36 -3.05 17.27 -8.93
C LEU A 36 -1.65 16.78 -8.51
N GLU A 37 -1.31 15.54 -8.77
CA GLU A 37 0.08 15.07 -8.73
C GLU A 37 0.90 15.69 -9.88
N TYR A 38 0.27 15.84 -11.05
CA TYR A 38 0.92 16.32 -12.27
C TYR A 38 0.41 17.65 -12.78
N ALA A 39 -0.71 18.14 -12.26
CA ALA A 39 -1.37 19.33 -12.77
C ALA A 39 -1.75 20.32 -11.66
N GLN A 40 -2.11 21.53 -12.07
CA GLN A 40 -2.65 22.57 -11.19
C GLN A 40 -4.05 22.95 -11.65
N LEU A 41 -4.97 23.15 -10.71
CA LEU A 41 -6.30 23.67 -10.99
C LEU A 41 -6.21 25.11 -11.45
N VAL A 42 -6.79 25.40 -12.62
CA VAL A 42 -6.86 26.75 -13.19
C VAL A 42 -8.23 27.35 -13.03
N ASP A 43 -9.27 26.57 -13.31
CA ASP A 43 -10.67 27.00 -13.21
C ASP A 43 -11.51 25.85 -12.66
N GLY A 44 -12.21 26.11 -11.55
CA GLY A 44 -13.11 25.15 -10.91
C GLY A 44 -14.57 25.29 -11.34
N ALA A 45 -14.90 26.14 -12.31
CA ALA A 45 -16.28 26.38 -12.76
C ALA A 45 -17.26 26.76 -11.61
N GLY A 46 -16.81 27.62 -10.71
CA GLY A 46 -17.58 28.07 -9.57
C GLY A 46 -17.63 27.10 -8.38
N ALA A 47 -16.86 26.04 -8.40
CA ALA A 47 -16.67 25.18 -7.24
C ALA A 47 -15.79 25.82 -6.17
N THR A 48 -15.99 25.39 -4.93
CA THR A 48 -15.06 25.65 -3.83
C THR A 48 -13.98 24.58 -3.86
N PHE A 49 -12.71 24.97 -3.86
CA PHE A 49 -11.58 24.06 -3.84
C PHE A 49 -10.99 23.94 -2.43
N ASP A 50 -11.07 22.75 -1.85
CA ASP A 50 -10.33 22.42 -0.63
C ASP A 50 -8.91 21.96 -0.98
N LYS A 51 -7.92 22.78 -0.59
CA LYS A 51 -6.50 22.48 -0.85
C LYS A 51 -5.95 21.33 -0.01
N LYS A 52 -6.54 21.05 1.15
CA LYS A 52 -6.07 19.99 2.04
C LYS A 52 -6.48 18.63 1.51
N ASP A 53 -7.75 18.50 1.18
CA ASP A 53 -8.32 17.24 0.72
C ASP A 53 -8.31 17.13 -0.82
N LYS A 54 -7.86 18.20 -1.51
CA LYS A 54 -7.77 18.29 -2.97
C LYS A 54 -9.12 18.06 -3.68
N THR A 55 -10.19 18.50 -3.07
CA THR A 55 -11.56 18.25 -3.51
C THR A 55 -12.20 19.52 -4.06
N LEU A 56 -12.91 19.40 -5.18
CA LEU A 56 -13.82 20.43 -5.71
C LEU A 56 -15.25 20.12 -5.27
N THR A 57 -15.94 21.11 -4.70
CA THR A 57 -17.36 20.99 -4.32
C THR A 57 -18.15 22.13 -4.99
N TRP A 58 -19.12 21.77 -5.81
CA TRP A 58 -20.04 22.76 -6.40
C TRP A 58 -21.24 23.01 -5.49
N PRO A 59 -21.84 24.20 -5.61
CA PRO A 59 -23.08 24.51 -4.91
C PRO A 59 -24.18 23.50 -5.26
N GLU A 60 -25.05 23.22 -4.29
CA GLU A 60 -26.24 22.38 -4.52
C GLU A 60 -27.06 22.91 -5.70
N MET A 61 -27.45 22.00 -6.57
CA MET A 61 -28.31 22.28 -7.73
C MET A 61 -29.45 21.29 -7.81
N GLU A 62 -30.58 21.72 -8.37
CA GLU A 62 -31.73 20.87 -8.62
C GLU A 62 -31.78 20.44 -10.08
N ILE A 63 -31.88 19.16 -10.34
CA ILE A 63 -32.00 18.59 -11.68
C ILE A 63 -33.40 18.00 -11.87
N ALA A 64 -34.16 18.53 -12.84
CA ALA A 64 -35.48 18.04 -13.14
C ALA A 64 -35.45 16.60 -13.72
N PRO A 65 -36.55 15.83 -13.64
CA PRO A 65 -36.63 14.50 -14.18
C PRO A 65 -36.21 14.42 -15.66
N GLY A 66 -35.34 13.47 -15.99
CA GLY A 66 -34.84 13.25 -17.35
C GLY A 66 -33.88 14.30 -17.88
N LYS A 67 -33.53 15.32 -17.08
CA LYS A 67 -32.57 16.37 -17.46
C LYS A 67 -31.18 16.01 -16.96
N GLU A 68 -30.18 16.69 -17.57
CA GLU A 68 -28.79 16.60 -17.20
C GLU A 68 -28.19 17.99 -17.02
N GLU A 69 -27.20 18.07 -16.14
CA GLU A 69 -26.39 19.25 -15.87
C GLU A 69 -24.92 18.87 -15.96
N SER A 70 -24.10 19.79 -16.45
CA SER A 70 -22.67 19.57 -16.58
C SER A 70 -21.85 20.68 -15.95
N ARG A 71 -20.71 20.34 -15.43
CA ARG A 71 -19.67 21.28 -14.95
C ARG A 71 -18.35 20.91 -15.59
N THR A 72 -17.62 21.95 -16.03
CA THR A 72 -16.33 21.73 -16.67
C THR A 72 -15.26 22.48 -15.89
N PHE A 73 -14.33 21.75 -15.28
CA PHE A 73 -13.17 22.34 -14.66
C PHE A 73 -11.92 22.17 -15.53
N VAL A 74 -10.95 23.05 -15.36
CA VAL A 74 -9.74 23.10 -16.19
C VAL A 74 -8.51 22.97 -15.29
N VAL A 75 -7.61 22.09 -15.68
CA VAL A 75 -6.28 21.97 -15.08
C VAL A 75 -5.20 22.25 -16.11
N THR A 76 -4.02 22.66 -15.65
CA THR A 76 -2.82 22.77 -16.49
C THR A 76 -1.76 21.85 -15.96
N VAL A 77 -1.21 21.00 -16.82
CA VAL A 77 -0.10 20.12 -16.50
C VAL A 77 1.12 20.95 -16.10
N ALA A 78 1.85 20.53 -15.10
CA ALA A 78 3.03 21.23 -14.61
C ALA A 78 4.04 21.42 -15.75
N SER A 79 4.68 22.58 -15.79
CA SER A 79 5.73 22.88 -16.80
C SER A 79 6.96 21.97 -16.62
N THR A 80 7.16 21.47 -15.42
CA THR A 80 8.15 20.45 -15.10
C THR A 80 7.40 19.28 -14.47
N ILE A 81 7.29 18.19 -15.21
CA ILE A 81 6.62 16.98 -14.72
C ILE A 81 7.48 16.38 -13.63
N PRO A 82 6.92 16.13 -12.41
CA PRO A 82 7.68 15.55 -11.32
C PRO A 82 8.25 14.17 -11.70
N SER A 83 9.51 13.95 -11.42
CA SER A 83 10.06 12.60 -11.51
C SER A 83 9.37 11.69 -10.48
N THR A 84 9.10 10.45 -10.88
CA THR A 84 8.48 9.49 -9.97
C THR A 84 9.31 9.30 -8.71
N ALA A 85 8.69 9.44 -7.54
CA ALA A 85 9.39 9.26 -6.27
C ALA A 85 9.81 7.79 -6.08
N ARG A 86 11.09 7.57 -5.78
CA ARG A 86 11.60 6.24 -5.42
C ARG A 86 11.08 5.85 -4.03
N GLY A 87 10.80 4.56 -3.84
CA GLY A 87 10.40 4.03 -2.52
C GLY A 87 8.98 4.34 -2.08
N VAL A 88 8.14 4.87 -2.96
CA VAL A 88 6.71 5.06 -2.67
C VAL A 88 5.99 3.73 -2.87
N SER A 89 5.44 3.18 -1.80
CA SER A 89 4.72 1.89 -1.82
C SER A 89 3.37 1.96 -2.53
N ASN A 90 2.78 3.15 -2.68
CA ASN A 90 1.54 3.34 -3.41
C ASN A 90 1.82 3.34 -4.92
N ARG A 91 1.30 2.31 -5.62
CA ARG A 91 1.50 2.13 -7.06
C ARG A 91 0.75 3.16 -7.92
N SER A 92 -0.32 3.74 -7.40
CA SER A 92 -1.13 4.75 -8.10
C SER A 92 -0.67 6.18 -7.86
N SER A 93 0.35 6.41 -7.02
CA SER A 93 0.90 7.74 -6.79
C SER A 93 2.15 7.95 -7.64
N TYR A 94 2.17 9.04 -8.41
CA TYR A 94 3.25 9.39 -9.36
C TYR A 94 3.61 8.26 -10.33
N ASP A 95 2.59 7.63 -10.90
CA ASP A 95 2.74 6.48 -11.82
C ASP A 95 2.68 6.87 -13.30
N CYS A 96 2.73 8.17 -13.60
CA CYS A 96 2.58 8.76 -14.93
C CYS A 96 1.19 8.59 -15.54
N ILE A 97 0.19 8.50 -14.69
CA ILE A 97 -1.22 8.46 -15.05
C ILE A 97 -1.97 9.47 -14.20
N MET A 98 -2.84 10.25 -14.79
CA MET A 98 -3.85 11.06 -14.10
C MET A 98 -5.19 10.35 -14.22
N SER A 99 -5.72 9.90 -13.12
CA SER A 99 -7.04 9.26 -13.04
C SER A 99 -8.03 10.19 -12.35
N ASN A 100 -9.20 10.30 -12.93
CA ASN A 100 -10.32 11.02 -12.37
C ASN A 100 -11.56 10.14 -12.42
N THR A 101 -12.34 10.09 -11.34
CA THR A 101 -13.48 9.18 -11.23
C THR A 101 -14.72 9.91 -10.74
N PHE A 102 -15.66 10.14 -11.66
CA PHE A 102 -17.00 10.61 -11.35
C PHE A 102 -18.03 9.67 -12.01
N GLY A 103 -18.48 8.68 -11.24
CA GLY A 103 -19.32 7.59 -11.79
C GLY A 103 -18.53 6.61 -12.67
N ASN A 104 -17.83 7.11 -13.69
CA ASN A 104 -16.88 6.34 -14.51
C ASN A 104 -15.48 6.93 -14.38
N ALA A 105 -14.48 6.09 -14.54
CA ALA A 105 -13.08 6.52 -14.49
C ALA A 105 -12.59 6.99 -15.86
N VAL A 106 -11.85 8.10 -15.86
CA VAL A 106 -11.12 8.61 -17.01
C VAL A 106 -9.64 8.64 -16.66
N THR A 107 -8.80 8.08 -17.51
CA THR A 107 -7.35 8.02 -17.33
C THR A 107 -6.64 8.74 -18.48
N ILE A 108 -5.62 9.51 -18.13
CA ILE A 108 -4.77 10.25 -19.07
C ILE A 108 -3.32 9.91 -18.73
N ASP A 109 -2.57 9.42 -19.72
CA ASP A 109 -1.14 9.21 -19.54
C ASP A 109 -0.40 10.54 -19.49
N VAL A 110 0.61 10.63 -18.64
CA VAL A 110 1.49 11.81 -18.55
C VAL A 110 2.86 11.44 -19.12
N ASP A 111 3.43 12.31 -19.95
CA ASP A 111 4.77 12.12 -20.49
C ASP A 111 5.84 12.40 -19.42
N CYS A 112 6.12 11.39 -18.60
CA CYS A 112 7.09 11.45 -17.52
C CYS A 112 8.51 11.18 -18.02
N GLN A 113 9.46 11.86 -17.41
CA GLN A 113 10.89 11.61 -17.63
C GLN A 113 11.38 10.36 -16.87
N GLY A 114 10.95 9.20 -17.27
CA GLY A 114 11.38 7.90 -16.76
C GLY A 114 10.35 7.17 -15.91
N PRO A 115 10.42 5.85 -15.85
CA PRO A 115 9.44 5.05 -15.14
C PRO A 115 9.60 5.16 -13.62
N LYS A 116 8.48 5.09 -12.91
CA LYS A 116 8.46 4.93 -11.46
C LYS A 116 9.10 3.59 -11.08
N ILE A 117 10.16 3.63 -10.30
CA ILE A 117 10.76 2.42 -9.71
C ILE A 117 10.13 2.23 -8.33
N VAL A 118 9.22 1.28 -8.23
CA VAL A 118 8.71 0.83 -6.93
C VAL A 118 9.76 -0.13 -6.35
N GLU A 119 10.44 0.28 -5.31
CA GLU A 119 11.32 -0.59 -4.55
C GLU A 119 10.47 -1.66 -3.86
N GLN A 120 10.48 -2.88 -4.41
CA GLN A 120 9.93 -4.01 -3.69
C GLN A 120 10.93 -4.34 -2.58
N THR A 121 10.63 -3.95 -1.36
CA THR A 121 11.27 -4.54 -0.19
C THR A 121 10.86 -5.99 -0.16
N VAL A 122 11.72 -6.85 -0.68
CA VAL A 122 11.62 -8.28 -0.43
C VAL A 122 11.89 -8.42 1.07
N ALA A 123 10.85 -8.67 1.85
CA ALA A 123 11.03 -9.13 3.22
C ALA A 123 11.71 -10.49 3.10
N GLU A 124 13.03 -10.51 3.21
CA GLU A 124 13.75 -11.77 3.40
C GLU A 124 13.19 -12.40 4.66
N LEU A 125 12.47 -13.49 4.47
CA LEU A 125 12.14 -14.38 5.58
C LEU A 125 13.45 -14.74 6.28
N PRO A 126 13.54 -14.59 7.61
CA PRO A 126 14.74 -15.00 8.34
C PRO A 126 15.09 -16.41 7.89
N HIS A 127 16.33 -16.58 7.44
CA HIS A 127 16.86 -17.87 7.01
C HIS A 127 16.83 -18.84 8.20
N THR A 128 15.68 -19.44 8.46
CA THR A 128 15.59 -20.66 9.28
C THR A 128 16.09 -21.81 8.40
N GLY A 129 17.33 -21.66 7.92
CA GLY A 129 17.96 -22.71 7.12
C GLY A 129 18.20 -23.96 7.97
N ALA A 130 18.23 -25.09 7.31
CA ALA A 130 18.52 -26.41 7.91
C ALA A 130 19.77 -26.39 8.83
N GLY A 131 20.73 -25.50 8.60
CA GLY A 131 21.93 -25.36 9.43
C GLY A 131 21.68 -24.91 10.86
N ALA A 132 20.78 -23.95 11.12
CA ALA A 132 20.47 -23.50 12.48
C ALA A 132 19.76 -24.63 13.27
N ASN A 133 18.84 -25.34 12.64
CA ASN A 133 18.13 -26.46 13.24
C ASN A 133 19.06 -27.66 13.53
N MET A 134 20.08 -27.90 12.69
CA MET A 134 21.09 -28.93 12.92
C MET A 134 21.98 -28.61 14.13
N ILE A 135 22.35 -27.34 14.33
CA ILE A 135 23.14 -26.94 15.50
C ILE A 135 22.32 -27.17 16.80
N PHE A 136 21.07 -26.74 16.83
CA PHE A 136 20.19 -26.98 17.99
C PHE A 136 19.95 -28.46 18.23
N ALA A 137 19.71 -29.26 17.20
CA ALA A 137 19.55 -30.70 17.31
C ALA A 137 20.84 -31.38 17.85
N GLY A 138 22.00 -30.94 17.35
CA GLY A 138 23.30 -31.44 17.81
C GLY A 138 23.58 -31.14 19.27
N ILE A 139 23.31 -29.91 19.73
CA ILE A 139 23.46 -29.51 21.12
C ILE A 139 22.51 -30.33 22.03
N THR A 140 21.25 -30.46 21.64
CA THR A 140 20.25 -31.21 22.38
C THR A 140 20.67 -32.69 22.53
N LEU A 141 21.13 -33.29 21.46
CA LEU A 141 21.58 -34.68 21.46
C LEU A 141 22.82 -34.86 22.36
N ALA A 142 23.78 -33.94 22.29
CA ALA A 142 24.98 -33.98 23.16
C ALA A 142 24.62 -33.89 24.66
N VAL A 143 23.66 -33.01 25.00
CA VAL A 143 23.16 -32.89 26.39
C VAL A 143 22.49 -34.17 26.85
N VAL A 144 21.63 -34.77 26.04
CA VAL A 144 20.96 -36.04 26.36
C VAL A 144 21.97 -37.14 26.55
N VAL A 145 22.95 -37.31 25.68
CA VAL A 145 24.01 -38.30 25.76
C VAL A 145 24.86 -38.10 27.05
N TYR A 146 25.19 -36.84 27.34
CA TYR A 146 25.94 -36.50 28.55
C TYR A 146 25.19 -36.92 29.82
N PHE A 147 23.92 -36.56 29.94
CA PHE A 147 23.13 -36.94 31.11
C PHE A 147 22.87 -38.44 31.19
N TYR A 148 22.70 -39.12 30.08
CA TYR A 148 22.57 -40.57 30.04
C TYR A 148 23.86 -41.28 30.52
N ALA A 149 25.02 -40.86 30.02
CA ALA A 149 26.32 -41.41 30.45
C ALA A 149 26.57 -41.16 31.95
N ARG A 150 26.28 -39.93 32.41
CA ARG A 150 26.42 -39.56 33.82
C ARG A 150 25.48 -40.36 34.76
N SER A 151 24.25 -40.58 34.32
CA SER A 151 23.29 -41.41 35.05
C SER A 151 23.77 -42.88 35.23
N ARG A 152 24.37 -43.43 34.16
CA ARG A 152 24.95 -44.79 34.24
C ARG A 152 26.16 -44.86 35.19
N GLN A 153 27.04 -43.82 35.20
CA GLN A 153 28.17 -43.76 36.13
C GLN A 153 27.69 -43.70 37.58
N LEU A 154 26.73 -42.82 37.89
CA LEU A 154 26.13 -42.71 39.21
C LEU A 154 25.48 -44.00 39.64
N GLY A 155 24.80 -44.71 38.76
CA GLY A 155 24.21 -46.03 39.04
C GLY A 155 25.25 -47.07 39.38
N THR A 156 26.44 -47.05 38.78
CA THR A 156 27.55 -47.97 39.13
C THR A 156 28.19 -47.59 40.45
N GLU A 157 28.41 -46.30 40.72
CA GLU A 157 28.94 -45.82 42.01
C GLU A 157 28.00 -46.18 43.16
N VAL A 158 26.70 -45.99 43.03
CA VAL A 158 25.71 -46.36 44.05
C VAL A 158 25.72 -47.88 44.31
N ARG A 159 25.90 -48.71 43.27
CA ARG A 159 26.01 -50.17 43.44
C ARG A 159 27.26 -50.57 44.16
N LEU A 160 28.39 -49.92 43.89
CA LEU A 160 29.67 -50.19 44.58
C LEU A 160 29.57 -49.80 46.08
N ILE A 161 29.06 -48.60 46.38
CA ILE A 161 28.84 -48.15 47.76
C ILE A 161 27.92 -49.08 48.51
N ARG A 162 26.82 -49.56 47.91
CA ARG A 162 25.89 -50.49 48.53
C ARG A 162 26.53 -51.84 48.79
N ARG A 163 27.43 -52.29 47.90
CA ARG A 163 28.17 -53.55 48.07
C ARG A 163 29.16 -53.45 49.24
N ASP A 164 29.89 -52.31 49.31
CA ASP A 164 30.86 -52.13 50.39
C ASP A 164 30.20 -51.94 51.75
N LEU A 165 29.04 -51.30 51.84
CA LEU A 165 28.23 -51.23 53.06
C LEU A 165 27.75 -52.61 53.52
N ASN A 166 27.31 -53.47 52.60
CA ASN A 166 26.85 -54.79 52.92
C ASN A 166 28.01 -55.75 53.29
N ALA A 167 29.22 -55.48 52.76
CA ALA A 167 30.42 -56.29 53.11
C ALA A 167 31.08 -55.88 54.44
N GLY A 168 30.85 -54.63 54.89
CA GLY A 168 31.36 -54.19 56.20
C GLY A 168 30.43 -54.37 57.36
N ALA A 169 29.30 -55.04 57.17
CA ALA A 169 28.29 -55.33 58.21
C ALA A 169 28.36 -56.77 58.74
N LEU A 170 29.54 -57.47 58.70
CA LEU A 170 29.84 -58.76 59.31
C LEU A 170 30.87 -58.55 60.42
#